data_219c05a82f992fbeab9b05e775c66209
#
_entry.id   219c05a82f992fbeab9b05e775c66209
#
_cell.length_a   1.000
_cell.length_b   1.000
_cell.length_c   1.000
_cell.angle_alpha   90.00
_cell.angle_beta   90.00
_cell.angle_gamma   90.00
#
_symmetry.space_group_name_H-M   'P 1'
#
loop_
_entity.id
_entity.type
_entity.pdbx_description
1 polymer ?
#
loop_
_entity_poly.entity_id
_entity_poly.type
_entity_poly.pdbx_seq_one_letter_code
_entity_poly.pdbx_strand_id
1 'polypeptide(L)'
;MAFSTALSGIQAASADLGIIGNNVANAATTGFKASRAEFGDVYASLLGASDTTIGSGVKMQRAAQMFEQGNISFTNNALDLAISGAGFFQLDDGGSTVYTRAGQFSLDSSGYVVNSEGNRLLAREADINGAITGGIVPLQLDTTYVAPNATQAMSGNINFDAREPETDSSWSMLTGVPDVAGYNSSTSTTIYDSLGNDHTLSLYFSKLDPATNPNEWNVRTLIDGVELDTTTVTFNDDGSFAGPANIPVTWNPGGGATPGQVINIDLSSSTQYGSTFAVNSISQDGFTSGQLLGVDIDSSGIIFARFSNGQSQARGQIMLANFANTQGLQPLGNTTWAETFTSGAPVVSEPGTAGLGLVQSNALEESNVDLTGQLVRMILAQRNFQANAQTIQAEDTITQTIINLR
;
A
#
# COMPACT_ATOMS: atom_id res chain seq x y z
N MET A 1 -58.80 -8.96 -13.74
CA MET A 1 -57.84 -8.97 -12.59
C MET A 1 -56.80 -10.10 -12.73
N ALA A 2 -57.14 -11.32 -13.01
CA ALA A 2 -56.16 -12.38 -13.16
C ALA A 2 -55.16 -12.17 -14.30
N PHE A 3 -55.58 -11.57 -15.44
CA PHE A 3 -54.67 -11.18 -16.53
C PHE A 3 -53.61 -10.17 -16.11
N SER A 4 -53.97 -9.12 -15.38
CA SER A 4 -53.00 -8.09 -14.91
C SER A 4 -52.02 -8.65 -13.87
N THR A 5 -52.48 -9.55 -13.01
CA THR A 5 -51.65 -10.24 -12.02
C THR A 5 -50.65 -11.17 -12.69
N ALA A 6 -51.10 -11.97 -13.68
CA ALA A 6 -50.21 -12.86 -14.44
C ALA A 6 -49.21 -12.06 -15.31
N LEU A 7 -49.61 -10.92 -15.89
CA LEU A 7 -48.73 -10.02 -16.63
C LEU A 7 -47.63 -9.44 -15.73
N SER A 8 -47.99 -8.97 -14.51
CA SER A 8 -47.00 -8.51 -13.53
C SER A 8 -46.03 -9.62 -13.12
N GLY A 9 -46.52 -10.85 -12.99
CA GLY A 9 -45.68 -12.04 -12.71
C GLY A 9 -44.69 -12.34 -13.86
N ILE A 10 -45.10 -12.20 -15.10
CA ILE A 10 -44.22 -12.34 -16.29
C ILE A 10 -43.14 -11.25 -16.28
N GLN A 11 -43.53 -10.00 -16.03
CA GLN A 11 -42.56 -8.88 -15.95
C GLN A 11 -41.54 -9.10 -14.80
N ALA A 12 -41.99 -9.52 -13.66
CA ALA A 12 -41.11 -9.85 -12.53
C ALA A 12 -40.15 -10.99 -12.87
N ALA A 13 -40.64 -12.09 -13.44
CA ALA A 13 -39.79 -13.22 -13.84
C ALA A 13 -38.79 -12.83 -14.94
N SER A 14 -39.19 -11.99 -15.89
CA SER A 14 -38.30 -11.46 -16.94
C SER A 14 -37.19 -10.56 -16.35
N ALA A 15 -37.52 -9.69 -15.40
CA ALA A 15 -36.55 -8.86 -14.73
C ALA A 15 -35.55 -9.69 -13.91
N ASP A 16 -36.02 -10.72 -13.19
CA ASP A 16 -35.18 -11.66 -12.45
C ASP A 16 -34.23 -12.42 -13.38
N LEU A 17 -34.74 -12.94 -14.51
CA LEU A 17 -33.91 -13.56 -15.54
C LEU A 17 -32.83 -12.62 -16.09
N GLY A 18 -33.14 -11.34 -16.30
CA GLY A 18 -32.17 -10.34 -16.73
C GLY A 18 -31.05 -10.14 -15.71
N ILE A 19 -31.38 -10.05 -14.42
CA ILE A 19 -30.39 -9.92 -13.32
C ILE A 19 -29.53 -11.18 -13.20
N ILE A 20 -30.14 -12.35 -13.23
CA ILE A 20 -29.41 -13.63 -13.18
C ILE A 20 -28.48 -13.76 -14.39
N GLY A 21 -28.95 -13.40 -15.59
CA GLY A 21 -28.12 -13.39 -16.81
C GLY A 21 -26.92 -12.45 -16.70
N ASN A 22 -27.11 -11.26 -16.14
CA ASN A 22 -26.02 -10.31 -15.87
C ASN A 22 -25.01 -10.87 -14.85
N ASN A 23 -25.48 -11.48 -13.75
CA ASN A 23 -24.61 -12.12 -12.77
C ASN A 23 -23.76 -13.22 -13.42
N VAL A 24 -24.39 -14.12 -14.20
CA VAL A 24 -23.70 -15.22 -14.89
C VAL A 24 -22.65 -14.67 -15.89
N ALA A 25 -22.98 -13.64 -16.65
CA ALA A 25 -22.07 -13.01 -17.61
C ALA A 25 -20.84 -12.40 -16.92
N ASN A 26 -20.99 -11.91 -15.69
CA ASN A 26 -19.93 -11.26 -14.92
C ASN A 26 -19.32 -12.16 -13.84
N ALA A 27 -19.51 -13.48 -13.90
CA ALA A 27 -18.97 -14.40 -12.91
C ALA A 27 -17.43 -14.45 -12.89
N ALA A 28 -16.77 -14.10 -14.00
CA ALA A 28 -15.31 -14.01 -14.11
C ALA A 28 -14.78 -12.57 -14.06
N THR A 29 -15.63 -11.56 -13.80
CA THR A 29 -15.24 -10.16 -13.75
C THR A 29 -14.70 -9.84 -12.35
N THR A 30 -13.45 -9.39 -12.27
CA THR A 30 -12.78 -9.01 -10.99
C THR A 30 -13.54 -7.90 -10.28
N GLY A 31 -13.77 -8.07 -8.98
CA GLY A 31 -14.45 -7.08 -8.14
C GLY A 31 -15.96 -6.93 -8.40
N PHE A 32 -16.54 -7.73 -9.30
CA PHE A 32 -17.98 -7.69 -9.58
C PHE A 32 -18.79 -8.10 -8.36
N LYS A 33 -19.90 -7.40 -8.11
CA LYS A 33 -20.85 -7.69 -7.04
C LYS A 33 -22.18 -8.15 -7.62
N ALA A 34 -22.58 -9.38 -7.29
CA ALA A 34 -23.84 -9.96 -7.72
C ALA A 34 -25.02 -9.08 -7.35
N SER A 35 -26.01 -9.03 -8.22
CA SER A 35 -27.26 -8.32 -7.96
C SER A 35 -28.39 -9.32 -7.70
N ARG A 36 -29.37 -8.92 -6.89
CA ARG A 36 -30.58 -9.68 -6.59
C ARG A 36 -31.81 -8.81 -6.84
N ALA A 37 -32.82 -9.37 -7.50
CA ALA A 37 -34.12 -8.71 -7.62
C ALA A 37 -34.85 -8.70 -6.28
N GLU A 38 -35.35 -7.54 -5.87
CA GLU A 38 -36.26 -7.41 -4.73
C GLU A 38 -37.64 -7.02 -5.24
N PHE A 39 -38.64 -7.82 -4.86
CA PHE A 39 -40.02 -7.69 -5.28
C PHE A 39 -40.90 -7.26 -4.13
N GLY A 40 -41.90 -6.48 -4.42
CA GLY A 40 -42.99 -6.12 -3.50
C GLY A 40 -44.34 -6.44 -4.08
N ASP A 41 -45.26 -6.84 -3.23
CA ASP A 41 -46.66 -6.98 -3.61
C ASP A 41 -47.31 -5.63 -3.91
N VAL A 42 -48.26 -5.63 -4.82
CA VAL A 42 -49.04 -4.45 -5.16
C VAL A 42 -50.45 -4.62 -4.61
N TYR A 43 -50.78 -3.79 -3.61
CA TYR A 43 -52.11 -3.75 -3.04
C TYR A 43 -52.88 -2.55 -3.58
N ALA A 44 -54.06 -2.75 -4.10
CA ALA A 44 -54.96 -1.65 -4.49
C ALA A 44 -55.50 -0.99 -3.22
N SER A 45 -54.91 0.13 -2.79
CA SER A 45 -55.42 0.97 -1.73
C SER A 45 -56.59 1.81 -2.23
N LEU A 46 -57.73 1.16 -2.48
CA LEU A 46 -59.00 1.86 -2.66
C LEU A 46 -59.60 2.11 -1.27
N LEU A 47 -60.11 3.31 -1.03
CA LEU A 47 -60.85 3.72 0.14
C LEU A 47 -61.93 2.66 0.51
N GLY A 48 -61.69 1.84 1.50
CA GLY A 48 -62.53 0.76 1.98
C GLY A 48 -61.94 -0.63 1.75
N ALA A 49 -60.73 -0.89 2.32
CA ALA A 49 -60.18 -2.24 2.32
C ALA A 49 -61.15 -3.18 3.11
N SER A 50 -61.82 -4.06 2.39
CA SER A 50 -62.55 -5.18 3.01
C SER A 50 -61.59 -6.37 3.12
N ASP A 51 -61.79 -7.24 4.11
CA ASP A 51 -60.99 -8.44 4.40
C ASP A 51 -60.94 -9.43 3.21
N THR A 52 -61.59 -9.11 2.06
CA THR A 52 -61.65 -9.92 0.87
C THR A 52 -60.94 -9.34 -0.36
N THR A 53 -60.05 -8.34 -0.13
CA THR A 53 -59.35 -7.68 -1.28
C THR A 53 -58.23 -8.59 -1.82
N ILE A 54 -58.35 -9.01 -3.07
CA ILE A 54 -57.33 -9.80 -3.76
C ILE A 54 -56.18 -8.85 -4.19
N GLY A 55 -54.90 -9.26 -3.97
CA GLY A 55 -53.72 -8.51 -4.37
C GLY A 55 -53.65 -8.24 -5.87
N SER A 56 -53.04 -7.12 -6.27
CA SER A 56 -52.97 -6.65 -7.68
C SER A 56 -51.69 -7.11 -8.39
N GLY A 57 -50.96 -8.07 -7.83
CA GLY A 57 -49.76 -8.62 -8.44
C GLY A 57 -48.47 -8.20 -7.76
N VAL A 58 -47.36 -8.22 -8.49
CA VAL A 58 -46.00 -8.02 -8.03
C VAL A 58 -45.32 -6.91 -8.85
N LYS A 59 -44.47 -6.10 -8.18
CA LYS A 59 -43.61 -5.10 -8.84
C LYS A 59 -42.18 -5.28 -8.36
N MET A 60 -41.22 -5.21 -9.27
CA MET A 60 -39.81 -5.07 -8.93
C MET A 60 -39.59 -3.72 -8.25
N GLN A 61 -39.02 -3.75 -7.04
CA GLN A 61 -38.68 -2.54 -6.28
C GLN A 61 -37.29 -2.03 -6.63
N ARG A 62 -36.31 -2.93 -6.64
CA ARG A 62 -34.92 -2.61 -7.01
C ARG A 62 -34.12 -3.86 -7.36
N ALA A 63 -32.96 -3.65 -8.01
CA ALA A 63 -31.87 -4.60 -8.07
C ALA A 63 -30.89 -4.28 -6.94
N ALA A 64 -30.88 -5.07 -5.87
CA ALA A 64 -29.99 -4.86 -4.75
C ALA A 64 -28.65 -5.53 -5.03
N GLN A 65 -27.53 -4.79 -4.87
CA GLN A 65 -26.19 -5.34 -5.02
C GLN A 65 -25.73 -6.02 -3.71
N MET A 66 -25.08 -7.15 -3.86
CA MET A 66 -24.57 -7.96 -2.73
C MET A 66 -23.10 -7.62 -2.54
N PHE A 67 -22.78 -6.72 -1.59
CA PHE A 67 -21.41 -6.30 -1.30
C PHE A 67 -20.63 -7.28 -0.41
N GLU A 68 -21.06 -8.54 -0.38
CA GLU A 68 -20.29 -9.61 0.25
C GLU A 68 -18.95 -9.78 -0.47
N GLN A 69 -17.93 -10.20 0.27
CA GLN A 69 -16.61 -10.43 -0.29
C GLN A 69 -16.63 -11.65 -1.23
N GLY A 70 -15.97 -11.51 -2.39
CA GLY A 70 -15.67 -12.61 -3.29
C GLY A 70 -14.47 -13.42 -2.83
N ASN A 71 -14.15 -14.50 -3.55
CA ASN A 71 -12.93 -15.25 -3.33
C ASN A 71 -11.71 -14.39 -3.69
N ILE A 72 -10.60 -14.54 -2.96
CA ILE A 72 -9.35 -13.87 -3.27
C ILE A 72 -8.43 -14.86 -3.97
N SER A 73 -8.04 -14.56 -5.20
CA SER A 73 -7.07 -15.32 -5.99
C SER A 73 -5.73 -14.61 -6.04
N PHE A 74 -4.64 -15.38 -5.90
CA PHE A 74 -3.29 -14.83 -5.93
C PHE A 74 -2.78 -14.69 -7.36
N THR A 75 -2.02 -13.62 -7.60
CA THR A 75 -1.36 -13.32 -8.88
C THR A 75 0.14 -13.08 -8.67
N ASN A 76 0.88 -12.85 -9.75
CA ASN A 76 2.30 -12.52 -9.69
C ASN A 76 2.59 -11.02 -9.93
N ASN A 77 1.56 -10.19 -9.94
CA ASN A 77 1.70 -8.76 -10.17
C ASN A 77 1.51 -8.00 -8.83
N ALA A 78 2.50 -7.26 -8.39
CA ALA A 78 2.46 -6.50 -7.12
C ALA A 78 1.39 -5.41 -7.10
N LEU A 79 0.97 -4.91 -8.27
CA LEU A 79 -0.09 -3.91 -8.42
C LEU A 79 -1.50 -4.51 -8.51
N ASP A 80 -1.61 -5.84 -8.50
CA ASP A 80 -2.89 -6.50 -8.30
C ASP A 80 -3.22 -6.51 -6.80
N LEU A 81 -4.30 -5.83 -6.44
CA LEU A 81 -4.68 -5.56 -5.06
C LEU A 81 -6.05 -6.15 -4.74
N ALA A 82 -6.18 -6.78 -3.59
CA ALA A 82 -7.47 -7.19 -3.05
C ALA A 82 -7.69 -6.56 -1.67
N ILE A 83 -8.96 -6.31 -1.34
CA ILE A 83 -9.35 -5.88 0.01
C ILE A 83 -9.90 -7.11 0.74
N SER A 84 -9.24 -7.51 1.83
CA SER A 84 -9.73 -8.56 2.72
C SER A 84 -10.60 -7.94 3.80
N GLY A 85 -11.92 -7.90 3.59
CA GLY A 85 -12.89 -7.26 4.45
C GLY A 85 -13.71 -6.17 3.78
N ALA A 86 -14.21 -5.20 4.57
CA ALA A 86 -15.00 -4.08 4.07
C ALA A 86 -14.15 -2.96 3.51
N GLY A 87 -14.69 -2.14 2.59
CA GLY A 87 -14.06 -0.94 2.02
C GLY A 87 -14.00 -0.98 0.49
N PHE A 88 -13.59 0.13 -0.10
CA PHE A 88 -13.44 0.31 -1.55
C PHE A 88 -12.15 1.08 -1.81
N PHE A 89 -11.48 0.78 -2.90
CA PHE A 89 -10.44 1.64 -3.45
C PHE A 89 -11.05 2.93 -3.97
N GLN A 90 -10.34 4.03 -3.83
CA GLN A 90 -10.73 5.34 -4.33
C GLN A 90 -9.95 5.65 -5.60
N LEU A 91 -10.65 6.05 -6.64
CA LEU A 91 -10.03 6.44 -7.91
C LEU A 91 -10.42 7.87 -8.26
N ASP A 92 -9.53 8.58 -8.91
CA ASP A 92 -9.79 9.87 -9.54
C ASP A 92 -10.17 9.65 -11.00
N ASP A 93 -11.40 10.02 -11.35
CA ASP A 93 -11.93 10.04 -12.71
C ASP A 93 -12.05 11.49 -13.17
N GLY A 94 -10.92 12.07 -13.59
CA GLY A 94 -10.88 13.44 -14.11
C GLY A 94 -11.35 14.52 -13.15
N GLY A 95 -11.10 14.36 -11.84
CA GLY A 95 -11.47 15.28 -10.76
C GLY A 95 -12.73 14.87 -9.99
N SER A 96 -13.35 13.74 -10.35
CA SER A 96 -14.43 13.11 -9.60
C SER A 96 -13.93 11.86 -8.92
N THR A 97 -14.25 11.65 -7.62
CA THR A 97 -13.87 10.42 -6.94
C THR A 97 -14.88 9.32 -7.25
N VAL A 98 -14.39 8.19 -7.72
CA VAL A 98 -15.15 6.96 -7.92
C VAL A 98 -14.56 5.83 -7.07
N TYR A 99 -15.36 4.84 -6.77
CA TYR A 99 -15.02 3.77 -5.84
C TYR A 99 -15.07 2.42 -6.55
N THR A 100 -14.11 1.54 -6.25
CA THR A 100 -14.06 0.22 -6.87
C THR A 100 -13.61 -0.88 -5.90
N ARG A 101 -13.99 -2.12 -6.21
CA ARG A 101 -13.43 -3.34 -5.60
C ARG A 101 -12.48 -4.07 -6.56
N ALA A 102 -12.46 -3.67 -7.83
CA ALA A 102 -11.51 -4.21 -8.79
C ALA A 102 -10.13 -3.63 -8.52
N GLY A 103 -9.18 -4.48 -8.21
CA GLY A 103 -7.81 -4.07 -7.87
C GLY A 103 -6.79 -4.36 -8.95
N GLN A 104 -7.21 -4.48 -10.20
CA GLN A 104 -6.30 -4.63 -11.35
C GLN A 104 -5.72 -3.28 -11.72
N PHE A 105 -4.51 -2.99 -11.22
CA PHE A 105 -3.83 -1.74 -11.50
C PHE A 105 -2.58 -1.94 -12.35
N SER A 106 -2.21 -0.89 -13.06
CA SER A 106 -1.01 -0.81 -13.88
C SER A 106 -0.39 0.59 -13.79
N LEU A 107 0.85 0.74 -14.24
CA LEU A 107 1.48 2.06 -14.35
C LEU A 107 1.21 2.65 -15.74
N ASP A 108 0.83 3.91 -15.79
CA ASP A 108 0.77 4.67 -17.04
C ASP A 108 2.17 5.21 -17.43
N SER A 109 2.27 5.84 -18.60
CA SER A 109 3.52 6.43 -19.11
C SER A 109 4.05 7.58 -18.24
N SER A 110 3.23 8.13 -17.36
CA SER A 110 3.58 9.22 -16.45
C SER A 110 3.89 8.72 -15.04
N GLY A 111 3.85 7.39 -14.81
CA GLY A 111 4.10 6.76 -13.53
C GLY A 111 2.90 6.76 -12.57
N TYR A 112 1.70 7.14 -13.03
CA TYR A 112 0.50 7.00 -12.19
C TYR A 112 0.02 5.55 -12.16
N VAL A 113 -0.45 5.13 -10.99
CA VAL A 113 -1.14 3.86 -10.82
C VAL A 113 -2.59 4.03 -11.28
N VAL A 114 -2.96 3.32 -12.36
CA VAL A 114 -4.27 3.46 -13.02
C VAL A 114 -4.96 2.12 -13.17
N ASN A 115 -6.29 2.14 -13.25
CA ASN A 115 -7.07 0.99 -13.66
C ASN A 115 -7.11 0.85 -15.20
N SER A 116 -7.84 -0.13 -15.72
CA SER A 116 -7.98 -0.37 -17.16
C SER A 116 -8.67 0.76 -17.94
N GLU A 117 -9.33 1.68 -17.27
CA GLU A 117 -10.00 2.84 -17.85
C GLU A 117 -9.14 4.11 -17.83
N GLY A 118 -8.00 4.06 -17.13
CA GLY A 118 -7.12 5.22 -16.94
C GLY A 118 -7.45 6.05 -15.70
N ASN A 119 -8.38 5.61 -14.85
CA ASN A 119 -8.68 6.28 -13.60
C ASN A 119 -7.54 6.04 -12.60
N ARG A 120 -7.08 7.09 -11.92
CA ARG A 120 -5.90 7.06 -11.05
C ARG A 120 -6.24 6.62 -9.64
N LEU A 121 -5.45 5.71 -9.08
CA LEU A 121 -5.60 5.30 -7.69
C LEU A 121 -5.23 6.45 -6.75
N LEU A 122 -6.11 6.75 -5.79
CA LEU A 122 -5.87 7.76 -4.77
C LEU A 122 -5.16 7.14 -3.57
N ALA A 123 -4.12 7.81 -3.12
CA ALA A 123 -3.34 7.42 -1.95
C ALA A 123 -2.94 8.65 -1.13
N ARG A 124 -2.62 8.47 0.14
CA ARG A 124 -1.97 9.50 0.95
C ARG A 124 -0.49 9.53 0.59
N GLU A 125 0.02 10.70 0.26
CA GLU A 125 1.40 10.89 -0.15
C GLU A 125 2.37 10.71 1.03
N ALA A 126 3.53 10.10 0.77
CA ALA A 126 4.66 10.08 1.69
C ALA A 126 5.59 11.27 1.40
N ASP A 127 6.22 11.81 2.44
CA ASP A 127 7.26 12.83 2.28
C ASP A 127 8.58 12.22 1.78
N ILE A 128 9.58 13.06 1.54
CA ILE A 128 10.92 12.65 1.07
C ILE A 128 11.61 11.64 2.02
N ASN A 129 11.24 11.65 3.31
CA ASN A 129 11.78 10.74 4.32
C ASN A 129 10.95 9.46 4.46
N GLY A 130 9.89 9.30 3.66
CA GLY A 130 8.97 8.16 3.73
C GLY A 130 7.90 8.27 4.82
N ALA A 131 7.75 9.41 5.49
CA ALA A 131 6.68 9.62 6.44
C ALA A 131 5.36 9.96 5.72
N ILE A 132 4.28 9.26 6.07
CA ILE A 132 2.97 9.40 5.42
C ILE A 132 2.20 10.53 6.10
N THR A 133 2.41 11.76 5.64
CA THR A 133 1.84 12.98 6.22
C THR A 133 1.08 13.84 5.22
N GLY A 134 1.17 13.51 3.92
CA GLY A 134 0.57 14.26 2.83
C GLY A 134 -0.95 14.16 2.72
N GLY A 135 -1.53 14.91 1.80
CA GLY A 135 -2.94 14.80 1.40
C GLY A 135 -3.22 13.54 0.58
N ILE A 136 -4.51 13.30 0.31
CA ILE A 136 -4.93 12.24 -0.61
C ILE A 136 -4.81 12.80 -2.03
N VAL A 137 -3.94 12.20 -2.82
CA VAL A 137 -3.62 12.60 -4.19
C VAL A 137 -3.54 11.36 -5.10
N PRO A 138 -3.61 11.52 -6.42
CA PRO A 138 -3.34 10.43 -7.34
C PRO A 138 -1.93 9.86 -7.11
N LEU A 139 -1.85 8.55 -6.88
CA LEU A 139 -0.59 7.86 -6.60
C LEU A 139 0.29 7.87 -7.83
N GLN A 140 1.46 8.49 -7.70
CA GLN A 140 2.50 8.51 -8.71
C GLN A 140 3.73 7.77 -8.19
N LEU A 141 4.18 6.78 -8.92
CA LEU A 141 5.43 6.07 -8.69
C LEU A 141 6.48 6.63 -9.64
N ASP A 142 7.43 7.35 -9.08
CA ASP A 142 8.51 7.91 -9.86
C ASP A 142 9.35 6.76 -10.45
N THR A 143 9.29 6.58 -11.77
CA THR A 143 10.05 5.55 -12.49
C THR A 143 11.46 6.00 -12.82
N THR A 144 11.80 7.25 -12.51
CA THR A 144 13.12 7.82 -12.70
C THR A 144 14.10 7.31 -11.63
N TYR A 145 15.36 7.65 -11.78
CA TYR A 145 16.38 7.34 -10.78
C TYR A 145 16.07 8.10 -9.48
N VAL A 146 16.15 7.38 -8.33
CA VAL A 146 16.23 8.07 -7.06
C VAL A 146 17.54 8.84 -7.01
N ALA A 147 17.46 10.12 -6.60
CA ALA A 147 18.65 10.95 -6.43
C ALA A 147 19.56 10.34 -5.35
N PRO A 148 20.89 10.44 -5.52
CA PRO A 148 21.82 10.00 -4.49
C PRO A 148 21.66 10.84 -3.22
N ASN A 149 21.98 10.25 -2.09
CA ASN A 149 22.02 10.94 -0.81
C ASN A 149 23.46 10.94 -0.28
N ALA A 150 24.04 12.14 -0.08
CA ALA A 150 25.35 12.24 0.54
C ALA A 150 25.31 11.76 1.98
N THR A 151 26.34 11.04 2.41
CA THR A 151 26.47 10.62 3.81
C THR A 151 26.62 11.85 4.71
N GLN A 152 25.70 12.01 5.67
CA GLN A 152 25.69 13.10 6.65
C GLN A 152 25.84 12.58 8.07
N ALA A 153 25.38 11.38 8.33
CA ALA A 153 25.45 10.72 9.62
C ALA A 153 26.02 9.30 9.49
N MET A 154 26.90 8.97 10.41
CA MET A 154 27.45 7.64 10.58
C MET A 154 27.37 7.27 12.06
N SER A 155 26.93 6.05 12.38
CA SER A 155 26.96 5.54 13.74
C SER A 155 27.79 4.26 13.83
N GLY A 156 28.58 4.14 14.87
CA GLY A 156 29.43 2.99 15.15
C GLY A 156 29.23 2.46 16.56
N ASN A 157 29.08 1.14 16.69
CA ASN A 157 29.15 0.44 17.95
C ASN A 157 30.42 -0.44 17.95
N ILE A 158 31.42 0.00 18.65
CA ILE A 158 32.77 -0.58 18.61
C ILE A 158 33.23 -0.87 20.05
N ASN A 159 33.78 -2.06 20.28
CA ASN A 159 34.48 -2.32 21.54
C ASN A 159 35.97 -2.08 21.36
N PHE A 160 36.53 -1.16 22.14
CA PHE A 160 37.97 -0.89 22.27
C PHE A 160 38.57 -1.82 23.30
N ASP A 161 39.74 -2.46 22.99
CA ASP A 161 40.39 -3.33 23.93
C ASP A 161 41.17 -2.52 24.96
N ALA A 162 40.68 -2.50 26.20
CA ALA A 162 41.33 -1.76 27.31
C ALA A 162 42.77 -2.17 27.58
N ARG A 163 43.20 -3.37 27.15
CA ARG A 163 44.53 -3.96 27.43
C ARG A 163 45.61 -3.57 26.44
N GLU A 164 45.20 -2.91 25.33
CA GLU A 164 46.13 -2.51 24.28
C GLU A 164 47.18 -1.51 24.79
N PRO A 165 48.43 -1.58 24.27
CA PRO A 165 49.49 -0.64 24.61
C PRO A 165 49.23 0.74 23.97
N GLU A 166 49.94 1.73 24.45
CA GLU A 166 50.00 3.06 23.83
C GLU A 166 50.67 2.96 22.45
N THR A 167 50.09 3.60 21.45
CA THR A 167 50.60 3.64 20.05
C THR A 167 50.52 5.03 19.43
N ASP A 168 49.83 5.98 20.03
CA ASP A 168 49.57 7.30 19.45
C ASP A 168 50.87 8.10 19.17
N SER A 169 51.89 7.97 20.02
CA SER A 169 53.18 8.63 19.83
C SER A 169 53.93 8.15 18.56
N SER A 170 53.58 6.98 18.02
CA SER A 170 54.17 6.39 16.82
C SER A 170 53.40 6.69 15.55
N TRP A 171 52.35 7.50 15.62
CA TRP A 171 51.54 7.82 14.47
C TRP A 171 52.35 8.54 13.38
N SER A 172 52.36 7.98 12.19
CA SER A 172 52.94 8.61 11.01
C SER A 172 52.22 8.15 9.73
N MET A 173 52.19 9.01 8.75
CA MET A 173 51.63 8.74 7.42
C MET A 173 52.76 8.60 6.41
N LEU A 174 52.96 7.41 5.88
CA LEU A 174 53.91 7.15 4.80
C LEU A 174 53.15 6.99 3.47
N THR A 175 53.28 7.97 2.57
CA THR A 175 52.65 7.93 1.24
C THR A 175 51.13 7.66 1.26
N GLY A 176 50.40 8.28 2.20
CA GLY A 176 48.94 8.13 2.31
C GLY A 176 48.47 6.86 3.03
N VAL A 177 49.39 6.05 3.56
CA VAL A 177 49.07 4.86 4.36
C VAL A 177 49.62 5.05 5.78
N PRO A 178 48.80 4.90 6.83
CA PRO A 178 49.26 4.95 8.19
C PRO A 178 50.24 3.82 8.52
N ASP A 179 51.29 4.14 9.30
CA ASP A 179 52.21 3.14 9.81
C ASP A 179 51.47 2.23 10.81
N VAL A 180 51.66 0.92 10.66
CA VAL A 180 51.03 -0.09 11.53
C VAL A 180 51.45 0.03 13.00
N ALA A 181 52.59 0.67 13.29
CA ALA A 181 53.02 0.95 14.64
C ALA A 181 52.27 2.10 15.32
N GLY A 182 51.55 2.93 14.54
CA GLY A 182 50.88 4.14 15.00
C GLY A 182 49.44 3.97 15.42
N TYR A 183 48.84 2.78 15.28
CA TYR A 183 47.46 2.52 15.70
C TYR A 183 47.28 1.12 16.23
N ASN A 184 46.29 0.93 17.11
CA ASN A 184 45.95 -0.38 17.67
C ASN A 184 44.98 -1.13 16.78
N SER A 185 44.00 -0.45 16.25
CA SER A 185 42.91 -1.01 15.43
C SER A 185 42.41 -0.03 14.38
N SER A 186 41.79 -0.56 13.38
CA SER A 186 41.15 0.25 12.35
C SER A 186 39.87 -0.41 11.83
N THR A 187 39.00 0.41 11.28
CA THR A 187 37.79 -0.04 10.55
C THR A 187 37.52 0.89 9.39
N SER A 188 36.81 0.39 8.37
CA SER A 188 36.45 1.21 7.22
C SER A 188 35.00 0.94 6.80
N THR A 189 34.40 1.95 6.19
CA THR A 189 33.05 1.86 5.60
C THR A 189 32.98 2.71 4.34
N THR A 190 32.06 2.37 3.46
CA THR A 190 31.79 3.18 2.28
C THR A 190 30.84 4.33 2.64
N ILE A 191 31.19 5.52 2.20
CA ILE A 191 30.39 6.74 2.28
C ILE A 191 30.13 7.26 0.87
N TYR A 192 29.16 8.15 0.72
CA TYR A 192 28.76 8.69 -0.57
C TYR A 192 28.81 10.21 -0.59
N ASP A 193 29.23 10.76 -1.72
CA ASP A 193 29.21 12.21 -1.96
C ASP A 193 27.84 12.67 -2.49
N SER A 194 27.69 13.97 -2.76
CA SER A 194 26.43 14.55 -3.27
C SER A 194 26.05 14.11 -4.68
N LEU A 195 26.97 13.51 -5.43
CA LEU A 195 26.71 12.92 -6.75
C LEU A 195 26.49 11.41 -6.68
N GLY A 196 26.66 10.79 -5.48
CA GLY A 196 26.51 9.37 -5.27
C GLY A 196 27.74 8.53 -5.63
N ASN A 197 28.92 9.17 -5.78
CA ASN A 197 30.16 8.42 -5.90
C ASN A 197 30.52 7.84 -4.54
N ASP A 198 31.09 6.65 -4.57
CA ASP A 198 31.56 5.95 -3.39
C ASP A 198 32.98 6.40 -3.00
N HIS A 199 33.19 6.59 -1.70
CA HIS A 199 34.44 6.93 -1.08
C HIS A 199 34.66 6.04 0.14
N THR A 200 35.93 5.79 0.48
CA THR A 200 36.26 4.94 1.64
C THR A 200 36.59 5.84 2.83
N LEU A 201 35.74 5.80 3.86
CA LEU A 201 36.04 6.38 5.15
C LEU A 201 36.69 5.32 6.02
N SER A 202 37.87 5.64 6.53
CA SER A 202 38.65 4.76 7.42
C SER A 202 38.86 5.45 8.78
N LEU A 203 38.58 4.74 9.84
CA LEU A 203 38.81 5.17 11.21
C LEU A 203 39.99 4.37 11.76
N TYR A 204 41.00 5.06 12.28
CA TYR A 204 42.13 4.48 12.95
C TYR A 204 42.09 4.86 14.43
N PHE A 205 42.28 3.91 15.30
CA PHE A 205 42.21 4.06 16.75
C PHE A 205 43.55 3.86 17.35
N SER A 206 44.09 4.89 18.02
CA SER A 206 45.34 4.83 18.75
C SER A 206 45.13 5.20 20.20
N LYS A 207 45.62 4.35 21.10
CA LYS A 207 45.52 4.58 22.53
C LYS A 207 46.55 5.58 22.97
N LEU A 208 46.13 6.57 23.77
CA LEU A 208 47.03 7.53 24.39
C LEU A 208 47.77 6.89 25.59
N ASP A 209 48.85 7.55 26.06
CA ASP A 209 49.60 7.10 27.22
C ASP A 209 48.70 6.96 28.48
N PRO A 210 48.48 5.74 28.97
CA PRO A 210 47.56 5.50 30.09
C PRO A 210 48.06 6.09 31.42
N ALA A 211 49.33 6.48 31.51
CA ALA A 211 49.86 7.13 32.71
C ALA A 211 49.44 8.57 32.85
N THR A 212 49.18 9.25 31.70
CA THR A 212 48.76 10.67 31.65
C THR A 212 47.30 10.83 31.21
N ASN A 213 46.81 9.93 30.39
CA ASN A 213 45.48 9.98 29.77
C ASN A 213 44.79 8.62 29.87
N PRO A 214 44.38 8.17 31.07
CA PRO A 214 43.72 6.90 31.24
C PRO A 214 42.37 6.91 30.49
N ASN A 215 42.08 5.79 29.78
CA ASN A 215 40.84 5.59 29.03
C ASN A 215 40.58 6.58 27.86
N GLU A 216 41.65 7.14 27.30
CA GLU A 216 41.55 8.03 26.14
C GLU A 216 42.14 7.41 24.88
N TRP A 217 41.46 7.65 23.76
CA TRP A 217 41.85 7.19 22.43
C TRP A 217 41.76 8.31 21.43
N ASN A 218 42.74 8.39 20.54
CA ASN A 218 42.61 9.22 19.33
C ASN A 218 41.93 8.44 18.23
N VAL A 219 40.86 9.03 17.70
CA VAL A 219 40.17 8.55 16.51
C VAL A 219 40.60 9.44 15.34
N ARG A 220 41.36 8.86 14.42
CA ARG A 220 41.82 9.54 13.23
C ARG A 220 40.94 9.13 12.03
N THR A 221 40.35 10.12 11.41
CA THR A 221 39.44 9.93 10.28
C THR A 221 40.13 10.23 8.98
N LEU A 222 40.23 9.22 8.12
CA LEU A 222 40.76 9.33 6.78
C LEU A 222 39.65 9.08 5.75
N ILE A 223 39.63 9.89 4.70
CA ILE A 223 38.79 9.64 3.52
C ILE A 223 39.70 9.50 2.31
N ASP A 224 39.60 8.38 1.61
CA ASP A 224 40.45 8.03 0.46
C ASP A 224 41.95 8.16 0.73
N GLY A 225 42.35 7.80 1.96
CA GLY A 225 43.73 7.88 2.42
C GLY A 225 44.22 9.27 2.83
N VAL A 226 43.36 10.28 2.82
CA VAL A 226 43.68 11.63 3.31
C VAL A 226 43.16 11.80 4.73
N GLU A 227 44.07 12.09 5.66
CA GLU A 227 43.70 12.41 7.05
C GLU A 227 43.02 13.76 7.12
N LEU A 228 41.81 13.82 7.68
CA LEU A 228 40.97 15.00 7.73
C LEU A 228 40.80 15.53 9.15
N ASP A 229 40.67 14.63 10.10
CA ASP A 229 40.41 14.97 11.50
C ASP A 229 41.05 13.98 12.47
N THR A 230 41.39 14.48 13.66
CA THR A 230 41.81 13.69 14.80
C THR A 230 41.06 14.15 16.04
N THR A 231 40.19 13.33 16.55
CA THR A 231 39.39 13.62 17.72
C THR A 231 39.71 12.63 18.84
N THR A 232 39.94 13.12 20.06
CA THR A 232 40.11 12.29 21.23
C THR A 232 38.75 11.90 21.79
N VAL A 233 38.54 10.59 21.97
CA VAL A 233 37.36 10.01 22.65
C VAL A 233 37.76 9.47 23.99
N THR A 234 36.88 9.61 24.97
CA THR A 234 37.12 9.24 26.35
C THR A 234 36.09 8.20 26.82
N PHE A 235 36.52 7.34 27.73
CA PHE A 235 35.67 6.35 28.37
C PHE A 235 35.69 6.53 29.88
N ASN A 236 34.60 6.18 30.55
CA ASN A 236 34.52 6.14 32.01
C ASN A 236 35.28 4.92 32.56
N ASP A 237 35.51 4.89 33.88
CA ASP A 237 36.18 3.78 34.55
C ASP A 237 35.42 2.45 34.47
N ASP A 238 34.11 2.50 34.17
CA ASP A 238 33.27 1.32 33.93
C ASP A 238 33.32 0.83 32.48
N GLY A 239 34.10 1.51 31.62
CA GLY A 239 34.22 1.21 30.19
C GLY A 239 33.10 1.74 29.33
N SER A 240 32.16 2.52 29.87
CA SER A 240 31.14 3.21 29.09
C SER A 240 31.70 4.45 28.41
N PHE A 241 31.13 4.84 27.26
CA PHE A 241 31.54 6.01 26.49
C PHE A 241 31.26 7.30 27.25
N ALA A 242 32.25 8.21 27.31
CA ALA A 242 32.14 9.50 27.99
C ALA A 242 32.10 10.70 27.05
N GLY A 243 32.62 10.55 25.83
CA GLY A 243 32.48 11.60 24.80
C GLY A 243 33.76 11.91 24.01
N PRO A 244 33.68 12.80 23.04
CA PRO A 244 32.50 13.47 22.49
C PRO A 244 31.60 12.51 21.70
N ALA A 245 30.27 12.60 21.89
CA ALA A 245 29.33 11.70 21.24
C ALA A 245 29.26 11.91 19.72
N ASN A 246 29.54 13.11 19.24
CA ASN A 246 29.49 13.47 17.84
C ASN A 246 30.82 14.05 17.37
N ILE A 247 31.39 13.47 16.33
CA ILE A 247 32.64 13.88 15.69
C ILE A 247 32.31 14.43 14.30
N PRO A 248 32.26 15.77 14.12
CA PRO A 248 31.99 16.37 12.82
C PRO A 248 33.24 16.37 11.96
N VAL A 249 33.24 15.65 10.84
CA VAL A 249 34.34 15.59 9.87
C VAL A 249 33.92 16.35 8.62
N THR A 250 34.67 17.39 8.28
CA THR A 250 34.43 18.16 7.05
C THR A 250 35.40 17.73 5.96
N TRP A 251 34.88 17.47 4.76
CA TRP A 251 35.69 17.03 3.63
C TRP A 251 35.22 17.62 2.31
N ASN A 252 36.08 17.56 1.30
CA ASN A 252 35.83 18.04 -0.05
C ASN A 252 36.02 16.89 -1.05
N PRO A 253 34.93 16.27 -1.52
CA PRO A 253 35.02 15.11 -2.40
C PRO A 253 35.73 15.37 -3.73
N GLY A 254 35.65 16.63 -4.24
CA GLY A 254 36.12 16.93 -5.58
C GLY A 254 35.14 16.47 -6.69
N GLY A 255 35.62 16.30 -7.92
CA GLY A 255 34.83 15.72 -9.02
C GLY A 255 33.54 16.46 -9.40
N GLY A 256 33.31 17.66 -8.90
CA GLY A 256 32.06 18.40 -9.11
C GLY A 256 31.00 18.20 -8.02
N ALA A 257 31.28 17.35 -7.04
CA ALA A 257 30.40 17.20 -5.87
C ALA A 257 30.41 18.46 -4.99
N THR A 258 29.39 18.62 -4.17
CA THR A 258 29.26 19.78 -3.27
C THR A 258 30.44 19.82 -2.30
N PRO A 259 31.22 20.93 -2.27
CA PRO A 259 32.34 21.07 -1.35
C PRO A 259 31.87 21.32 0.09
N GLY A 260 32.73 20.98 1.07
CA GLY A 260 32.43 21.22 2.48
C GLY A 260 31.34 20.32 3.05
N GLN A 261 31.26 19.08 2.57
CA GLN A 261 30.36 18.08 3.17
C GLN A 261 30.79 17.77 4.59
N VAL A 262 29.83 17.68 5.50
CA VAL A 262 30.06 17.35 6.90
C VAL A 262 29.44 16.01 7.21
N ILE A 263 30.25 15.09 7.74
CA ILE A 263 29.81 13.79 8.23
C ILE A 263 29.91 13.81 9.75
N ASN A 264 28.80 13.56 10.40
CA ASN A 264 28.73 13.44 11.86
C ASN A 264 28.91 11.98 12.26
N ILE A 265 30.02 11.64 12.91
CA ILE A 265 30.31 10.29 13.35
C ILE A 265 29.91 10.17 14.82
N ASP A 266 28.93 9.32 15.10
CA ASP A 266 28.44 8.99 16.45
C ASP A 266 29.02 7.67 16.93
N LEU A 267 29.86 7.73 17.98
CA LEU A 267 30.45 6.59 18.66
C LEU A 267 29.89 6.37 20.07
N SER A 268 28.81 7.03 20.44
CA SER A 268 28.24 7.03 21.79
C SER A 268 27.82 5.63 22.30
N SER A 269 27.58 4.70 21.39
CA SER A 269 27.24 3.31 21.70
C SER A 269 28.48 2.41 21.87
N SER A 270 29.69 2.96 21.74
CA SER A 270 30.93 2.22 21.84
C SER A 270 31.35 1.99 23.30
N THR A 271 32.17 1.02 23.51
CA THR A 271 32.64 0.60 24.86
C THR A 271 34.14 0.34 24.86
N GLN A 272 34.76 0.41 26.05
CA GLN A 272 36.14 0.02 26.26
C GLN A 272 36.21 -1.08 27.33
N TYR A 273 36.15 -2.33 26.90
CA TYR A 273 36.24 -3.48 27.80
C TYR A 273 37.53 -4.27 27.59
N GLY A 274 37.87 -5.11 28.54
CA GLY A 274 39.03 -6.03 28.47
C GLY A 274 38.82 -7.22 27.51
N SER A 275 38.07 -7.05 26.46
CA SER A 275 37.88 -7.99 25.33
C SER A 275 38.55 -7.44 24.08
N THR A 276 38.89 -8.31 23.14
CA THR A 276 39.51 -7.92 21.86
C THR A 276 38.68 -6.91 21.12
N PHE A 277 39.34 -6.05 20.34
CA PHE A 277 38.70 -5.10 19.47
C PHE A 277 37.64 -5.78 18.59
N ALA A 278 36.45 -5.21 18.55
CA ALA A 278 35.37 -5.74 17.76
C ALA A 278 34.48 -4.60 17.27
N VAL A 279 34.11 -4.64 16.00
CA VAL A 279 33.09 -3.76 15.41
C VAL A 279 31.76 -4.52 15.41
N ASN A 280 30.86 -4.14 16.29
CA ASN A 280 29.54 -4.78 16.42
C ASN A 280 28.58 -4.33 15.33
N SER A 281 28.57 -3.02 15.01
CA SER A 281 27.82 -2.46 13.90
C SER A 281 28.41 -1.14 13.44
N ILE A 282 28.32 -0.88 12.14
CA ILE A 282 28.54 0.44 11.53
C ILE A 282 27.39 0.65 10.57
N SER A 283 26.77 1.82 10.63
CA SER A 283 25.72 2.24 9.70
C SER A 283 25.95 3.68 9.28
N GLN A 284 25.47 4.02 8.09
CA GLN A 284 25.52 5.36 7.53
C GLN A 284 24.26 5.60 6.69
N ASP A 285 23.91 6.87 6.41
CA ASP A 285 22.66 7.29 5.78
C ASP A 285 22.78 7.61 4.28
N GLY A 286 23.98 7.58 3.71
CA GLY A 286 24.22 7.86 2.31
C GLY A 286 23.93 6.67 1.39
N PHE A 287 23.63 6.96 0.14
CA PHE A 287 23.49 5.97 -0.92
C PHE A 287 23.71 6.56 -2.32
N THR A 288 24.09 5.72 -3.26
CA THR A 288 24.19 6.06 -4.68
C THR A 288 22.80 6.17 -5.32
N SER A 289 22.74 6.76 -6.53
CA SER A 289 21.49 6.76 -7.31
C SER A 289 21.01 5.33 -7.58
N GLY A 290 19.71 5.13 -7.57
CA GLY A 290 19.10 3.82 -7.80
C GLY A 290 17.97 3.88 -8.82
N GLN A 291 17.84 2.85 -9.66
CA GLN A 291 16.71 2.67 -10.56
C GLN A 291 15.62 1.85 -9.86
N LEU A 292 14.35 2.18 -10.11
CA LEU A 292 13.22 1.42 -9.59
C LEU A 292 13.26 -0.02 -10.14
N LEU A 293 13.33 -1.00 -9.25
CA LEU A 293 13.29 -2.43 -9.57
C LEU A 293 11.88 -3.01 -9.45
N GLY A 294 11.10 -2.52 -8.51
CA GLY A 294 9.75 -3.01 -8.25
C GLY A 294 9.09 -2.30 -7.09
N VAL A 295 7.85 -2.68 -6.84
CA VAL A 295 7.00 -2.11 -5.79
C VAL A 295 6.52 -3.23 -4.90
N ASP A 296 6.56 -3.04 -3.60
CA ASP A 296 5.94 -3.92 -2.59
C ASP A 296 4.86 -3.13 -1.84
N ILE A 297 3.76 -3.78 -1.55
CA ILE A 297 2.64 -3.16 -0.83
C ILE A 297 2.35 -4.03 0.38
N ASP A 298 2.37 -3.43 1.56
CA ASP A 298 2.08 -4.15 2.80
C ASP A 298 0.57 -4.20 3.11
N SER A 299 0.20 -4.93 4.14
CA SER A 299 -1.19 -5.11 4.55
C SER A 299 -1.85 -3.83 5.08
N SER A 300 -1.08 -2.83 5.49
CA SER A 300 -1.56 -1.50 5.88
C SER A 300 -1.73 -0.56 4.69
N GLY A 301 -1.46 -1.05 3.47
CA GLY A 301 -1.57 -0.30 2.22
C GLY A 301 -0.39 0.64 1.96
N ILE A 302 0.71 0.55 2.73
CA ILE A 302 1.91 1.33 2.47
C ILE A 302 2.63 0.76 1.25
N ILE A 303 2.98 1.64 0.34
CA ILE A 303 3.62 1.31 -0.93
C ILE A 303 5.10 1.62 -0.81
N PHE A 304 5.93 0.58 -0.90
CA PHE A 304 7.38 0.66 -0.88
C PHE A 304 7.94 0.51 -2.29
N ALA A 305 8.66 1.52 -2.77
CA ALA A 305 9.46 1.43 -3.98
C ALA A 305 10.83 0.85 -3.64
N ARG A 306 11.21 -0.25 -4.29
CA ARG A 306 12.54 -0.87 -4.16
C ARG A 306 13.45 -0.44 -5.31
N PHE A 307 14.66 -0.05 -4.96
CA PHE A 307 15.65 0.46 -5.91
C PHE A 307 16.86 -0.46 -6.05
N SER A 308 17.59 -0.30 -7.16
CA SER A 308 18.79 -1.10 -7.48
C SER A 308 19.96 -0.88 -6.51
N ASN A 309 19.94 0.23 -5.77
CA ASN A 309 20.91 0.53 -4.72
C ASN A 309 20.59 -0.14 -3.37
N GLY A 310 19.58 -1.03 -3.33
CA GLY A 310 19.14 -1.72 -2.11
C GLY A 310 18.23 -0.89 -1.20
N GLN A 311 17.95 0.36 -1.56
CA GLN A 311 17.05 1.21 -0.78
C GLN A 311 15.59 0.81 -1.02
N SER A 312 14.78 0.93 0.04
CA SER A 312 13.34 0.79 0.00
C SER A 312 12.71 2.04 0.63
N GLN A 313 11.90 2.75 -0.14
CA GLN A 313 11.31 4.01 0.29
C GLN A 313 9.78 3.96 0.19
N ALA A 314 9.08 4.33 1.26
CA ALA A 314 7.64 4.50 1.22
C ALA A 314 7.29 5.68 0.29
N ARG A 315 6.35 5.44 -0.64
CA ARG A 315 5.89 6.44 -1.62
C ARG A 315 4.50 6.96 -1.33
N GLY A 316 3.73 6.23 -0.55
CA GLY A 316 2.40 6.60 -0.14
C GLY A 316 1.68 5.46 0.53
N GLN A 317 0.44 5.71 0.95
CA GLN A 317 -0.43 4.72 1.57
C GLN A 317 -1.80 4.75 0.91
N ILE A 318 -2.25 3.59 0.46
CA ILE A 318 -3.59 3.41 -0.09
C ILE A 318 -4.62 3.68 1.00
N MET A 319 -5.57 4.56 0.68
CA MET A 319 -6.69 4.86 1.59
C MET A 319 -7.93 4.12 1.10
N LEU A 320 -8.62 3.48 2.01
CA LEU A 320 -9.90 2.83 1.72
C LEU A 320 -11.07 3.70 2.15
N ALA A 321 -12.17 3.61 1.40
CA ALA A 321 -13.42 4.27 1.74
C ALA A 321 -14.47 3.25 2.17
N ASN A 322 -15.27 3.57 3.18
CA ASN A 322 -16.46 2.82 3.56
C ASN A 322 -17.68 3.74 3.59
N PHE A 323 -18.85 3.16 3.41
CA PHE A 323 -20.12 3.87 3.35
C PHE A 323 -21.09 3.34 4.41
N ALA A 324 -21.82 4.25 5.03
CA ALA A 324 -22.87 3.88 5.98
C ALA A 324 -23.97 3.04 5.31
N ASN A 325 -24.28 3.33 4.03
CA ASN A 325 -25.25 2.59 3.24
C ASN A 325 -24.70 2.26 1.85
N THR A 326 -24.10 1.10 1.70
CA THR A 326 -23.56 0.61 0.41
C THR A 326 -24.64 0.41 -0.65
N GLN A 327 -25.90 0.17 -0.25
CA GLN A 327 -27.03 0.05 -1.19
C GLN A 327 -27.44 1.38 -1.83
N GLY A 328 -26.97 2.50 -1.27
CA GLY A 328 -27.19 3.83 -1.83
C GLY A 328 -26.15 4.23 -2.88
N LEU A 329 -25.10 3.45 -3.10
CA LEU A 329 -24.10 3.72 -4.13
C LEU A 329 -24.72 3.57 -5.52
N GLN A 330 -24.34 4.48 -6.44
CA GLN A 330 -24.76 4.44 -7.83
C GLN A 330 -23.73 3.70 -8.67
N PRO A 331 -24.09 2.58 -9.31
CA PRO A 331 -23.18 1.90 -10.22
C PRO A 331 -22.97 2.74 -11.49
N LEU A 332 -21.73 2.93 -11.89
CA LEU A 332 -21.33 3.65 -13.11
C LEU A 332 -20.97 2.69 -14.27
N GLY A 333 -20.85 1.40 -13.98
CA GLY A 333 -20.30 0.40 -14.91
C GLY A 333 -18.86 0.05 -14.53
N ASN A 334 -18.25 -0.92 -15.24
CA ASN A 334 -16.84 -1.34 -15.08
C ASN A 334 -16.41 -1.58 -13.62
N THR A 335 -17.32 -2.12 -12.80
CA THR A 335 -17.12 -2.37 -11.36
C THR A 335 -16.77 -1.11 -10.55
N THR A 336 -17.25 0.06 -10.99
CA THR A 336 -17.10 1.33 -10.31
C THR A 336 -18.44 1.87 -9.80
N TRP A 337 -18.38 2.62 -8.70
CA TRP A 337 -19.53 3.22 -8.03
C TRP A 337 -19.25 4.68 -7.70
N ALA A 338 -20.31 5.49 -7.76
CA ALA A 338 -20.29 6.86 -7.24
C ALA A 338 -21.05 6.96 -5.93
N GLU A 339 -20.62 7.89 -5.10
CA GLU A 339 -21.36 8.26 -3.89
C GLU A 339 -22.65 8.98 -4.25
N THR A 340 -23.65 8.85 -3.40
CA THR A 340 -24.91 9.57 -3.50
C THR A 340 -25.34 10.10 -2.14
N PHE A 341 -26.34 10.96 -2.11
CA PHE A 341 -26.91 11.41 -0.85
C PHE A 341 -27.40 10.25 0.02
N THR A 342 -27.89 9.17 -0.59
CA THR A 342 -28.43 8.00 0.11
C THR A 342 -27.34 7.04 0.61
N SER A 343 -26.14 7.03 0.01
CA SER A 343 -25.00 6.27 0.52
C SER A 343 -24.39 6.92 1.77
N GLY A 344 -24.59 8.21 1.94
CA GLY A 344 -23.84 9.03 2.89
C GLY A 344 -22.44 9.37 2.40
N ALA A 345 -21.76 10.26 3.09
CA ALA A 345 -20.38 10.62 2.82
C ALA A 345 -19.43 9.43 3.09
N PRO A 346 -18.36 9.26 2.28
CA PRO A 346 -17.38 8.22 2.50
C PRO A 346 -16.60 8.45 3.80
N VAL A 347 -16.44 7.39 4.59
CA VAL A 347 -15.50 7.37 5.71
C VAL A 347 -14.18 6.83 5.17
N VAL A 348 -13.23 7.72 4.96
CA VAL A 348 -11.90 7.40 4.43
C VAL A 348 -10.94 7.17 5.58
N SER A 349 -10.26 6.02 5.58
CA SER A 349 -9.30 5.67 6.61
C SER A 349 -8.23 4.70 6.07
N GLU A 350 -7.22 4.47 6.89
CA GLU A 350 -6.16 3.50 6.62
C GLU A 350 -6.71 2.07 6.66
N PRO A 351 -6.20 1.15 5.82
CA PRO A 351 -6.56 -0.26 5.90
C PRO A 351 -6.37 -0.83 7.31
N GLY A 352 -7.31 -1.68 7.75
CA GLY A 352 -7.31 -2.26 9.09
C GLY A 352 -7.83 -1.35 10.21
N THR A 353 -8.20 -0.10 9.91
CA THR A 353 -8.77 0.84 10.86
C THR A 353 -10.24 1.14 10.55
N ALA A 354 -10.99 1.70 11.50
CA ALA A 354 -12.40 2.10 11.33
C ALA A 354 -13.31 1.00 10.74
N GLY A 355 -13.02 -0.28 10.99
CA GLY A 355 -13.77 -1.42 10.45
C GLY A 355 -13.50 -1.72 8.97
N LEU A 356 -12.49 -1.10 8.38
CA LEU A 356 -12.01 -1.38 7.03
C LEU A 356 -11.16 -2.67 7.00
N GLY A 357 -11.20 -3.34 5.85
CA GLY A 357 -10.36 -4.51 5.59
C GLY A 357 -8.88 -4.16 5.42
N LEU A 358 -8.06 -5.20 5.30
CA LEU A 358 -6.64 -5.08 4.99
C LEU A 358 -6.44 -5.13 3.47
N VAL A 359 -5.41 -4.46 2.98
CA VAL A 359 -4.99 -4.57 1.58
C VAL A 359 -4.07 -5.78 1.43
N GLN A 360 -4.27 -6.55 0.38
CA GLN A 360 -3.43 -7.67 0.02
C GLN A 360 -2.90 -7.45 -1.40
N SER A 361 -1.59 -7.38 -1.53
CA SER A 361 -0.89 -7.32 -2.81
C SER A 361 -0.75 -8.70 -3.43
N ASN A 362 -0.44 -8.73 -4.73
CA ASN A 362 -0.36 -9.97 -5.52
C ASN A 362 -1.65 -10.80 -5.45
N ALA A 363 -2.80 -10.14 -5.38
CA ALA A 363 -4.09 -10.79 -5.23
C ALA A 363 -5.22 -9.97 -5.87
N LEU A 364 -6.25 -10.64 -6.33
CA LEU A 364 -7.45 -10.03 -6.90
C LEU A 364 -8.69 -10.60 -6.23
N GLU A 365 -9.68 -9.75 -5.99
CA GLU A 365 -10.99 -10.19 -5.54
C GLU A 365 -11.81 -10.64 -6.75
N GLU A 366 -12.15 -11.92 -6.81
CA GLU A 366 -13.04 -12.48 -7.83
C GLU A 366 -14.49 -12.04 -7.60
N SER A 367 -15.32 -12.25 -8.62
CA SER A 367 -16.76 -12.06 -8.50
C SER A 367 -17.34 -12.94 -7.38
N ASN A 368 -18.28 -12.40 -6.61
CA ASN A 368 -19.00 -13.16 -5.58
C ASN A 368 -20.20 -13.97 -6.14
N VAL A 369 -20.24 -14.18 -7.46
CA VAL A 369 -21.30 -14.93 -8.15
C VAL A 369 -21.08 -16.41 -7.98
N ASP A 370 -22.02 -17.12 -7.32
CA ASP A 370 -22.12 -18.57 -7.38
C ASP A 370 -22.87 -19.00 -8.66
N LEU A 371 -22.12 -19.48 -9.66
CA LEU A 371 -22.66 -19.91 -10.94
C LEU A 371 -23.72 -21.02 -10.78
N THR A 372 -23.48 -21.99 -9.90
CA THR A 372 -24.39 -23.11 -9.70
C THR A 372 -25.72 -22.61 -9.12
N GLY A 373 -25.65 -21.77 -8.09
CA GLY A 373 -26.82 -21.15 -7.50
C GLY A 373 -27.58 -20.26 -8.50
N GLN A 374 -26.87 -19.50 -9.35
CA GLN A 374 -27.50 -18.68 -10.39
C GLN A 374 -28.22 -19.52 -11.45
N LEU A 375 -27.62 -20.62 -11.90
CA LEU A 375 -28.29 -21.54 -12.86
C LEU A 375 -29.56 -22.17 -12.30
N VAL A 376 -29.55 -22.56 -11.03
CA VAL A 376 -30.76 -23.06 -10.36
C VAL A 376 -31.83 -21.98 -10.27
N ARG A 377 -31.47 -20.74 -9.89
CA ARG A 377 -32.40 -19.59 -9.88
C ARG A 377 -32.95 -19.29 -11.27
N MET A 378 -32.12 -19.40 -12.31
CA MET A 378 -32.55 -19.23 -13.69
C MET A 378 -33.64 -20.20 -14.09
N ILE A 379 -33.46 -21.48 -13.75
CA ILE A 379 -34.48 -22.53 -14.03
C ILE A 379 -35.79 -22.22 -13.29
N LEU A 380 -35.72 -21.78 -12.03
CA LEU A 380 -36.90 -21.39 -11.26
C LEU A 380 -37.60 -20.16 -11.86
N ALA A 381 -36.84 -19.13 -12.25
CA ALA A 381 -37.40 -17.94 -12.90
C ALA A 381 -38.04 -18.27 -14.26
N GLN A 382 -37.45 -19.19 -15.06
CA GLN A 382 -38.03 -19.68 -16.30
C GLN A 382 -39.34 -20.43 -16.06
N ARG A 383 -39.40 -21.28 -15.01
CA ARG A 383 -40.66 -21.98 -14.64
C ARG A 383 -41.73 -20.98 -14.20
N ASN A 384 -41.38 -19.99 -13.42
CA ASN A 384 -42.29 -18.93 -12.99
C ASN A 384 -42.84 -18.14 -14.19
N PHE A 385 -41.96 -17.80 -15.17
CA PHE A 385 -42.38 -17.18 -16.41
C PHE A 385 -43.37 -18.05 -17.17
N GLN A 386 -43.07 -19.35 -17.37
CA GLN A 386 -43.95 -20.28 -18.07
C GLN A 386 -45.30 -20.46 -17.38
N ALA A 387 -45.32 -20.58 -16.04
CA ALA A 387 -46.55 -20.71 -15.26
C ALA A 387 -47.45 -19.46 -15.43
N ASN A 388 -46.90 -18.28 -15.34
CA ASN A 388 -47.67 -17.03 -15.58
C ASN A 388 -48.15 -16.92 -17.04
N ALA A 389 -47.35 -17.38 -18.01
CA ALA A 389 -47.77 -17.40 -19.42
C ALA A 389 -48.93 -18.37 -19.65
N GLN A 390 -48.94 -19.55 -19.01
CA GLN A 390 -50.03 -20.50 -19.04
C GLN A 390 -51.29 -19.93 -18.39
N THR A 391 -51.16 -19.14 -17.31
CA THR A 391 -52.30 -18.46 -16.68
C THR A 391 -52.95 -17.45 -17.66
N ILE A 392 -52.16 -16.70 -18.42
CA ILE A 392 -52.68 -15.80 -19.45
C ILE A 392 -53.41 -16.58 -20.54
N GLN A 393 -52.88 -17.70 -21.03
CA GLN A 393 -53.53 -18.52 -22.03
C GLN A 393 -54.88 -19.12 -21.52
N ALA A 394 -54.93 -19.53 -20.26
CA ALA A 394 -56.15 -20.01 -19.62
C ALA A 394 -57.23 -18.90 -19.55
N GLU A 395 -56.83 -17.68 -19.15
CA GLU A 395 -57.74 -16.50 -19.13
C GLU A 395 -58.25 -16.11 -20.54
N ASP A 396 -57.38 -16.18 -21.55
CA ASP A 396 -57.77 -15.94 -22.92
C ASP A 396 -58.83 -16.97 -23.41
N THR A 397 -58.62 -18.27 -23.09
CA THR A 397 -59.58 -19.34 -23.40
C THR A 397 -60.93 -19.14 -22.70
N ILE A 398 -60.92 -18.73 -21.42
CA ILE A 398 -62.13 -18.42 -20.65
C ILE A 398 -62.85 -17.21 -21.29
N THR A 399 -62.13 -16.16 -21.66
CA THR A 399 -62.68 -14.97 -22.32
C THR A 399 -63.32 -15.31 -23.65
N GLN A 400 -62.67 -16.14 -24.49
CA GLN A 400 -63.22 -16.63 -25.74
C GLN A 400 -64.49 -17.46 -25.55
N THR A 401 -64.49 -18.30 -24.53
CA THR A 401 -65.67 -19.14 -24.20
C THR A 401 -66.85 -18.26 -23.79
N ILE A 402 -66.62 -17.22 -22.99
CA ILE A 402 -67.64 -16.27 -22.59
C ILE A 402 -68.21 -15.50 -23.81
N ILE A 403 -67.34 -15.10 -24.73
CA ILE A 403 -67.73 -14.38 -25.97
C ILE A 403 -68.59 -15.31 -26.87
N ASN A 404 -68.23 -16.61 -26.94
CA ASN A 404 -68.95 -17.60 -27.75
C ASN A 404 -70.30 -18.06 -27.14
N LEU A 405 -70.52 -17.81 -25.86
CA LEU A 405 -71.77 -18.08 -25.13
C LEU A 405 -72.84 -16.96 -25.31
N ARG A 406 -72.49 -15.91 -25.97
CA ARG A 406 -73.33 -14.73 -26.21
C ARG A 406 -73.80 -14.70 -27.67
#